data_f6f8e23dfe74a4066d828bb0f90e8588
#
_entry.id   f6f8e23dfe74a4066d828bb0f90e8588
#
_cell.length_a   1.000
_cell.length_b   1.000
_cell.length_c   1.000
_cell.angle_alpha   90.00
_cell.angle_beta   90.00
_cell.angle_gamma   90.00
#
_symmetry.space_group_name_H-M   'P 1'
#
loop_
_entity.id
_entity.type
_entity.pdbx_description
1 polymer ?
#
loop_
_entity_poly.entity_id
_entity_poly.type
_entity_poly.pdbx_seq_one_letter_code
_entity_poly.pdbx_strand_id
1 'polypeptide(L)'
;NIFDQEEYLGCLTVFEGSRPFRSSDRALAVFFSKLLRQAIQQNPILSSTRTAVRRALRSVISGQRIDFEYRRALSMENGKHDWICMKLIPESSGSHLSGTYLSAALEERHPGSFAFEFEDAVVEFLPADQVQKESMDSLTSVLEKLGAICGVSSSFTNLYDGNHAWFQASAALQNGLSHEDNSIVFYFQDYLLPQLLNSALAGRPSWVYYTEGLKRLKKHDDSSQVSYLHTLRVYLDNNLSVTKTAAALYLHRSTLLDRLSHITAMLGSDLRDPDYCLTLGIILRAELEQRR
;
A
#
# COMPACT_ATOMS: atom_id res chain seq x y z
N ASN A 1 29.77 3.12 11.27
CA ASN A 1 28.38 2.81 11.59
C ASN A 1 28.31 1.54 12.44
N ILE A 2 27.42 1.50 13.39
CA ILE A 2 27.20 0.36 14.29
C ILE A 2 25.80 -0.16 13.98
N PHE A 3 25.74 -1.44 13.61
CA PHE A 3 24.46 -2.12 13.32
C PHE A 3 24.29 -3.33 14.24
N ASP A 4 23.05 -3.63 14.60
CA ASP A 4 22.64 -4.90 15.17
C ASP A 4 21.74 -5.62 14.19
N GLN A 5 22.22 -6.69 13.58
CA GLN A 5 21.64 -7.31 12.39
C GLN A 5 21.48 -6.27 11.26
N GLU A 6 20.26 -5.81 10.96
CA GLU A 6 19.96 -4.76 9.97
C GLU A 6 19.61 -3.40 10.60
N GLU A 7 19.58 -3.32 11.94
CA GLU A 7 19.19 -2.09 12.62
C GLU A 7 20.39 -1.19 12.88
N TYR A 8 20.27 0.08 12.47
CA TYR A 8 21.26 1.11 12.75
C TYR A 8 21.18 1.56 14.20
N LEU A 9 22.24 1.30 14.98
CA LEU A 9 22.35 1.70 16.38
C LEU A 9 23.04 3.05 16.57
N GLY A 10 23.79 3.50 15.58
CA GLY A 10 24.53 4.74 15.64
C GLY A 10 25.81 4.72 14.82
N CYS A 11 26.63 5.76 14.94
CA CYS A 11 27.95 5.82 14.33
C CYS A 11 29.03 6.16 15.35
N LEU A 12 30.20 5.54 15.17
CA LEU A 12 31.43 5.95 15.84
C LEU A 12 32.20 6.83 14.86
N THR A 13 32.31 8.12 15.18
CA THR A 13 33.10 9.07 14.42
C THR A 13 34.43 9.31 15.13
N VAL A 14 35.52 9.12 14.41
CA VAL A 14 36.87 9.33 14.94
C VAL A 14 37.50 10.48 14.19
N PHE A 15 37.97 11.47 14.92
CA PHE A 15 38.63 12.65 14.36
C PHE A 15 40.14 12.56 14.55
N GLU A 16 40.91 13.08 13.61
CA GLU A 16 42.33 13.32 13.80
C GLU A 16 42.52 14.39 14.89
N GLY A 17 43.36 14.06 15.85
CA GLY A 17 43.76 14.97 16.91
C GLY A 17 45.14 15.54 16.72
N SER A 18 46.04 15.32 17.69
CA SER A 18 47.43 15.79 17.66
C SER A 18 48.32 15.03 16.67
N ARG A 19 47.85 13.95 16.08
CA ARG A 19 48.56 13.14 15.06
C ARG A 19 47.65 12.65 13.96
N PRO A 20 48.18 12.42 12.72
CA PRO A 20 47.41 11.83 11.63
C PRO A 20 47.10 10.35 11.90
N PHE A 21 46.07 9.84 11.20
CA PHE A 21 45.63 8.45 11.27
C PHE A 21 46.74 7.49 10.84
N ARG A 22 46.83 6.34 11.52
CA ARG A 22 47.65 5.20 11.19
C ARG A 22 46.75 4.02 10.77
N SER A 23 47.35 3.06 10.05
CA SER A 23 46.62 1.85 9.62
C SER A 23 46.02 1.05 10.79
N SER A 24 46.67 1.08 11.96
CA SER A 24 46.18 0.47 13.20
C SER A 24 44.92 1.14 13.77
N ASP A 25 44.69 2.42 13.50
CA ASP A 25 43.55 3.17 14.08
C ASP A 25 42.23 2.68 13.49
N ARG A 26 42.25 2.23 12.24
CA ARG A 26 41.07 1.57 11.61
C ARG A 26 40.71 0.27 12.33
N ALA A 27 41.66 -0.56 12.67
CA ALA A 27 41.44 -1.81 13.39
C ALA A 27 40.90 -1.53 14.80
N LEU A 28 41.43 -0.49 15.47
CA LEU A 28 40.95 -0.04 16.78
C LEU A 28 39.52 0.48 16.72
N ALA A 29 39.15 1.30 15.71
CA ALA A 29 37.81 1.80 15.52
C ALA A 29 36.81 0.66 15.28
N VAL A 30 37.18 -0.36 14.48
CA VAL A 30 36.37 -1.57 14.29
C VAL A 30 36.20 -2.35 15.58
N PHE A 31 37.24 -2.48 16.39
CA PHE A 31 37.19 -3.16 17.67
C PHE A 31 36.26 -2.41 18.64
N PHE A 32 36.39 -1.09 18.76
CA PHE A 32 35.49 -0.26 19.58
C PHE A 32 34.03 -0.33 19.12
N SER A 33 33.79 -0.33 17.82
CA SER A 33 32.42 -0.47 17.30
C SER A 33 31.77 -1.81 17.67
N LYS A 34 32.56 -2.91 17.72
CA LYS A 34 32.09 -4.21 18.22
C LYS A 34 31.79 -4.21 19.70
N LEU A 35 32.67 -3.61 20.51
CA LEU A 35 32.46 -3.48 21.96
C LEU A 35 31.22 -2.62 22.28
N LEU A 36 31.06 -1.49 21.58
CA LEU A 36 29.87 -0.64 21.75
C LEU A 36 28.59 -1.39 21.38
N ARG A 37 28.60 -2.14 20.27
CA ARG A 37 27.46 -2.99 19.90
C ARG A 37 27.11 -3.99 21.01
N GLN A 38 28.09 -4.69 21.56
CA GLN A 38 27.91 -5.64 22.63
C GLN A 38 27.41 -4.96 23.92
N ALA A 39 27.94 -3.79 24.26
CA ALA A 39 27.49 -3.02 25.40
C ALA A 39 26.04 -2.53 25.27
N ILE A 40 25.64 -2.10 24.08
CA ILE A 40 24.25 -1.70 23.78
C ILE A 40 23.32 -2.90 23.89
N GLN A 41 23.71 -4.07 23.37
CA GLN A 41 22.92 -5.30 23.46
C GLN A 41 22.74 -5.80 24.91
N GLN A 42 23.76 -5.65 25.74
CA GLN A 42 23.75 -6.11 27.15
C GLN A 42 23.12 -5.11 28.11
N ASN A 43 22.91 -3.87 27.70
CA ASN A 43 22.35 -2.85 28.56
C ASN A 43 20.89 -2.54 28.19
N PRO A 44 19.91 -3.05 28.95
CA PRO A 44 18.49 -2.83 28.68
C PRO A 44 18.07 -1.34 28.73
N ILE A 45 18.88 -0.46 29.32
CA ILE A 45 18.64 0.99 29.32
C ILE A 45 19.03 1.63 27.99
N LEU A 46 19.99 1.06 27.26
CA LEU A 46 20.43 1.54 25.94
C LEU A 46 19.65 0.93 24.79
N SER A 47 19.02 -0.24 24.98
CA SER A 47 17.98 -0.73 24.07
C SER A 47 16.73 0.11 24.32
N SER A 48 16.60 1.25 23.62
CA SER A 48 15.47 2.14 23.82
C SER A 48 14.17 1.37 23.61
N THR A 49 13.13 1.70 24.38
CA THR A 49 11.78 1.15 24.19
C THR A 49 11.36 1.27 22.72
N ARG A 50 11.79 2.33 22.02
CA ARG A 50 11.56 2.55 20.60
C ARG A 50 12.17 1.46 19.70
N THR A 51 13.42 1.07 19.97
CA THR A 51 14.07 -0.04 19.25
C THR A 51 13.33 -1.36 19.44
N ALA A 52 12.89 -1.66 20.65
CA ALA A 52 12.10 -2.86 20.92
C ALA A 52 10.74 -2.85 20.21
N VAL A 53 10.06 -1.67 20.13
CA VAL A 53 8.82 -1.52 19.37
C VAL A 53 9.05 -1.70 17.88
N ARG A 54 10.10 -1.10 17.28
CA ARG A 54 10.42 -1.29 15.85
C ARG A 54 10.69 -2.76 15.52
N ARG A 55 11.42 -3.49 16.37
CA ARG A 55 11.65 -4.93 16.21
C ARG A 55 10.35 -5.73 16.30
N ALA A 56 9.47 -5.39 17.25
CA ALA A 56 8.16 -6.00 17.35
C ALA A 56 7.32 -5.76 16.09
N LEU A 57 7.28 -4.52 15.59
CA LEU A 57 6.55 -4.15 14.38
C LEU A 57 7.09 -4.86 13.13
N ARG A 58 8.42 -5.00 13.00
CA ARG A 58 9.02 -5.82 11.92
C ARG A 58 8.53 -7.26 11.98
N SER A 59 8.48 -7.86 13.19
CA SER A 59 7.96 -9.23 13.35
C SER A 59 6.47 -9.31 13.00
N VAL A 60 5.67 -8.29 13.36
CA VAL A 60 4.24 -8.21 13.00
C VAL A 60 4.06 -8.21 11.48
N ILE A 61 4.73 -7.29 10.76
CA ILE A 61 4.56 -7.16 9.31
C ILE A 61 5.09 -8.36 8.52
N SER A 62 6.14 -9.03 9.03
CA SER A 62 6.69 -10.25 8.42
C SER A 62 5.93 -11.53 8.81
N GLY A 63 4.89 -11.44 9.66
CA GLY A 63 4.14 -12.58 10.15
C GLY A 63 4.96 -13.51 11.06
N GLN A 64 6.09 -13.04 11.60
CA GLN A 64 6.94 -13.81 12.48
C GLN A 64 6.49 -13.71 13.95
N ARG A 65 6.93 -14.67 14.74
CA ARG A 65 6.66 -14.65 16.19
C ARG A 65 7.42 -13.49 16.85
N ILE A 66 6.70 -12.67 17.60
CA ILE A 66 7.29 -11.59 18.38
C ILE A 66 7.95 -12.16 19.63
N ASP A 67 9.21 -11.85 19.87
CA ASP A 67 9.93 -12.22 21.09
C ASP A 67 9.28 -11.58 22.32
N PHE A 68 9.37 -12.27 23.45
CA PHE A 68 8.69 -11.86 24.69
C PHE A 68 9.04 -10.43 25.13
N GLU A 69 10.31 -10.05 25.02
CA GLU A 69 10.80 -8.71 25.40
C GLU A 69 10.19 -7.61 24.53
N TYR A 70 10.13 -7.83 23.21
CA TYR A 70 9.57 -6.87 22.26
C TYR A 70 8.04 -6.80 22.34
N ARG A 71 7.39 -7.90 22.69
CA ARG A 71 5.94 -7.95 22.92
C ARG A 71 5.52 -7.01 24.03
N ARG A 72 6.29 -6.96 25.12
CA ARG A 72 6.00 -6.04 26.23
C ARG A 72 6.10 -4.58 25.80
N ALA A 73 7.13 -4.21 25.03
CA ALA A 73 7.30 -2.86 24.50
C ALA A 73 6.14 -2.47 23.56
N LEU A 74 5.75 -3.36 22.64
CA LEU A 74 4.62 -3.16 21.74
C LEU A 74 3.30 -2.99 22.52
N SER A 75 3.06 -3.81 23.54
CA SER A 75 1.86 -3.72 24.38
C SER A 75 1.74 -2.38 25.10
N MET A 76 2.85 -1.74 25.44
CA MET A 76 2.86 -0.42 26.10
C MET A 76 2.46 0.71 25.13
N GLU A 77 2.67 0.54 23.84
CA GLU A 77 2.28 1.50 22.81
C GLU A 77 0.88 1.20 22.25
N ASN A 78 0.47 -0.07 22.30
CA ASN A 78 -0.82 -0.51 21.77
C ASN A 78 -1.99 0.16 22.51
N GLY A 79 -2.96 0.68 21.75
CA GLY A 79 -4.14 1.33 22.30
C GLY A 79 -3.94 2.78 22.78
N LYS A 80 -2.74 3.36 22.66
CA LYS A 80 -2.52 4.79 22.98
C LYS A 80 -3.13 5.71 21.92
N HIS A 81 -3.09 5.29 20.69
CA HIS A 81 -3.51 6.06 19.51
C HIS A 81 -4.21 5.16 18.52
N ASP A 82 -4.98 5.75 17.61
CA ASP A 82 -5.23 5.18 16.31
C ASP A 82 -3.97 5.37 15.46
N TRP A 83 -3.58 4.35 14.73
CA TRP A 83 -2.35 4.30 13.95
C TRP A 83 -2.62 4.30 12.46
N ILE A 84 -1.67 4.78 11.69
CA ILE A 84 -1.59 4.64 10.23
C ILE A 84 -0.25 4.02 9.89
N CYS A 85 -0.22 3.18 8.88
CA CYS A 85 1.00 2.65 8.29
C CYS A 85 1.27 3.37 6.96
N MET A 86 2.48 3.87 6.80
CA MET A 86 2.99 4.43 5.55
C MET A 86 4.09 3.52 5.01
N LYS A 87 4.03 3.22 3.71
CA LYS A 87 5.09 2.57 2.94
C LYS A 87 5.69 3.57 1.98
N LEU A 88 6.98 3.84 2.13
CA LEU A 88 7.71 4.80 1.32
C LEU A 88 8.76 4.09 0.47
N ILE A 89 8.81 4.44 -0.81
CA ILE A 89 9.85 4.02 -1.75
C ILE A 89 10.49 5.24 -2.40
N PRO A 90 11.74 5.18 -2.89
CA PRO A 90 12.32 6.26 -3.67
C PRO A 90 11.55 6.46 -4.99
N GLU A 91 11.34 7.72 -5.38
CA GLU A 91 10.65 8.09 -6.63
C GLU A 91 11.42 7.64 -7.88
N SER A 92 12.73 7.67 -7.83
CA SER A 92 13.59 7.23 -8.92
C SER A 92 14.84 6.53 -8.42
N SER A 93 15.39 5.65 -9.24
CA SER A 93 16.60 4.87 -8.95
C SER A 93 17.89 5.69 -8.71
N GLY A 94 17.82 7.03 -8.76
CA GLY A 94 18.93 7.95 -8.56
C GLY A 94 18.95 8.69 -7.22
N SER A 95 17.87 8.67 -6.46
CA SER A 95 17.79 9.31 -5.14
C SER A 95 18.28 8.34 -4.06
N HIS A 96 19.56 8.35 -3.76
CA HIS A 96 20.18 7.50 -2.74
C HIS A 96 20.09 8.12 -1.33
N LEU A 97 18.92 8.56 -0.91
CA LEU A 97 18.74 8.81 0.51
C LEU A 97 18.77 7.46 1.23
N SER A 98 19.69 7.31 2.17
CA SER A 98 19.74 6.11 3.03
C SER A 98 18.37 5.97 3.72
N GLY A 99 17.79 4.78 3.69
CA GLY A 99 16.53 4.50 4.37
C GLY A 99 16.62 4.83 5.87
N THR A 100 17.81 4.71 6.46
CA THR A 100 18.12 5.15 7.81
C THR A 100 17.93 6.67 7.99
N TYR A 101 18.39 7.47 7.02
CA TYR A 101 18.18 8.92 7.06
C TYR A 101 16.69 9.27 6.92
N LEU A 102 16.01 8.63 5.96
CA LEU A 102 14.58 8.82 5.76
C LEU A 102 13.77 8.44 7.01
N SER A 103 14.09 7.30 7.64
CA SER A 103 13.44 6.88 8.89
C SER A 103 13.63 7.89 10.02
N ALA A 104 14.84 8.44 10.17
CA ALA A 104 15.11 9.45 11.18
C ALA A 104 14.37 10.77 10.92
N ALA A 105 14.33 11.23 9.67
CA ALA A 105 13.65 12.46 9.27
C ALA A 105 12.12 12.35 9.49
N LEU A 106 11.53 11.17 9.21
CA LEU A 106 10.11 10.91 9.45
C LEU A 106 9.79 10.93 10.96
N GLU A 107 10.59 10.29 11.82
CA GLU A 107 10.37 10.30 13.26
C GLU A 107 10.58 11.65 13.92
N GLU A 108 11.47 12.48 13.37
CA GLU A 108 11.64 13.87 13.82
C GLU A 108 10.40 14.69 13.49
N ARG A 109 9.81 14.46 12.32
CA ARG A 109 8.61 15.15 11.88
C ARG A 109 7.34 14.68 12.59
N HIS A 110 7.21 13.39 12.83
CA HIS A 110 6.04 12.77 13.43
C HIS A 110 6.38 12.23 14.84
N PRO A 111 6.34 13.08 15.87
CA PRO A 111 6.66 12.67 17.24
C PRO A 111 5.78 11.51 17.70
N GLY A 112 6.41 10.44 18.17
CA GLY A 112 5.70 9.22 18.60
C GLY A 112 5.52 8.17 17.49
N SER A 113 5.91 8.45 16.26
CA SER A 113 5.96 7.46 15.18
C SER A 113 7.12 6.48 15.34
N PHE A 114 7.06 5.37 14.60
CA PHE A 114 8.11 4.35 14.52
C PHE A 114 8.42 4.11 13.05
N ALA A 115 9.57 4.61 12.59
CA ALA A 115 10.03 4.42 11.22
C ALA A 115 11.24 3.50 11.17
N PHE A 116 11.31 2.64 10.14
CA PHE A 116 12.39 1.69 9.94
C PHE A 116 12.42 1.16 8.50
N GLU A 117 13.59 0.72 8.06
CA GLU A 117 13.72 0.03 6.78
C GLU A 117 13.12 -1.38 6.86
N PHE A 118 12.37 -1.78 5.85
CA PHE A 118 11.84 -3.13 5.73
C PHE A 118 11.75 -3.49 4.23
N GLU A 119 12.39 -4.59 3.83
CA GLU A 119 12.60 -4.92 2.43
C GLU A 119 13.23 -3.74 1.66
N ASP A 120 12.67 -3.36 0.51
CA ASP A 120 13.15 -2.26 -0.31
C ASP A 120 12.43 -0.92 -0.01
N ALA A 121 11.83 -0.78 1.18
CA ALA A 121 11.03 0.37 1.56
C ALA A 121 11.36 0.89 2.96
N VAL A 122 10.96 2.11 3.25
CA VAL A 122 10.84 2.61 4.62
C VAL A 122 9.39 2.49 5.05
N VAL A 123 9.19 1.93 6.22
CA VAL A 123 7.88 1.79 6.87
C VAL A 123 7.79 2.75 8.02
N GLU A 124 6.69 3.47 8.12
CA GLU A 124 6.39 4.30 9.28
C GLU A 124 5.02 3.94 9.84
N PHE A 125 4.98 3.65 11.14
CA PHE A 125 3.76 3.58 11.93
C PHE A 125 3.64 4.88 12.72
N LEU A 126 2.61 5.67 12.43
CA LEU A 126 2.44 6.98 13.06
C LEU A 126 1.03 7.16 13.62
N PRO A 127 0.86 7.99 14.68
CA PRO A 127 -0.46 8.33 15.19
C PRO A 127 -1.32 9.00 14.12
N ALA A 128 -2.56 8.52 13.94
CA ALA A 128 -3.46 8.97 12.87
C ALA A 128 -3.80 10.47 12.95
N ASP A 129 -3.81 11.04 14.16
CA ASP A 129 -4.07 12.45 14.38
C ASP A 129 -2.98 13.37 13.82
N GLN A 130 -1.78 12.85 13.58
CA GLN A 130 -0.69 13.60 12.96
C GLN A 130 -0.92 13.81 11.47
N VAL A 131 -1.38 12.79 10.76
CA VAL A 131 -1.73 12.91 9.33
C VAL A 131 -2.94 13.83 9.14
N GLN A 132 -3.92 13.78 10.05
CA GLN A 132 -5.08 14.67 9.98
C GLN A 132 -4.76 16.15 10.26
N LYS A 133 -3.77 16.42 11.11
CA LYS A 133 -3.29 17.79 11.40
C LYS A 133 -2.39 18.34 10.32
N GLU A 134 -1.73 17.47 9.57
CA GLU A 134 -0.90 17.85 8.45
C GLU A 134 -1.77 18.10 7.22
N SER A 135 -1.63 19.28 6.59
CA SER A 135 -2.31 19.48 5.31
C SER A 135 -1.70 18.54 4.27
N MET A 136 -2.53 18.03 3.35
CA MET A 136 -2.08 17.18 2.23
C MET A 136 -0.90 17.79 1.49
N ASP A 137 -0.93 19.10 1.26
CA ASP A 137 0.14 19.86 0.59
C ASP A 137 1.45 19.82 1.38
N SER A 138 1.37 19.76 2.71
CA SER A 138 2.56 19.70 3.58
C SER A 138 3.25 18.35 3.48
N LEU A 139 2.51 17.24 3.56
CA LEU A 139 3.06 15.89 3.42
C LEU A 139 3.66 15.70 2.02
N THR A 140 2.92 16.07 0.98
CA THR A 140 3.37 16.02 -0.41
C THR A 140 4.67 16.80 -0.60
N SER A 141 4.72 18.06 -0.13
CA SER A 141 5.93 18.89 -0.24
C SER A 141 7.16 18.30 0.46
N VAL A 142 6.97 17.56 1.54
CA VAL A 142 8.06 16.87 2.24
C VAL A 142 8.54 15.65 1.46
N LEU A 143 7.61 14.84 0.97
CA LEU A 143 7.94 13.65 0.20
C LEU A 143 8.62 14.01 -1.12
N GLU A 144 8.20 15.11 -1.79
CA GLU A 144 8.91 15.67 -2.96
C GLU A 144 10.36 16.02 -2.64
N LYS A 145 10.61 16.71 -1.52
CA LYS A 145 11.97 17.06 -1.09
C LYS A 145 12.81 15.84 -0.75
N LEU A 146 12.18 14.79 -0.25
CA LEU A 146 12.82 13.51 0.07
C LEU A 146 12.92 12.60 -1.15
N GLY A 147 12.31 12.97 -2.30
CA GLY A 147 12.26 12.14 -3.51
C GLY A 147 11.63 10.77 -3.23
N ALA A 148 10.54 10.74 -2.47
CA ALA A 148 9.87 9.52 -2.05
C ALA A 148 8.40 9.52 -2.46
N ILE A 149 7.90 8.33 -2.79
CA ILE A 149 6.49 8.06 -3.08
C ILE A 149 5.93 7.22 -1.93
N CYS A 150 4.69 7.46 -1.55
CA CYS A 150 4.10 6.89 -0.35
C CYS A 150 2.74 6.25 -0.60
N GLY A 151 2.56 5.02 -0.10
CA GLY A 151 1.25 4.40 0.11
C GLY A 151 0.84 4.49 1.57
N VAL A 152 -0.43 4.79 1.83
CA VAL A 152 -0.99 5.07 3.17
C VAL A 152 -2.14 4.11 3.45
N SER A 153 -2.11 3.44 4.61
CA SER A 153 -3.19 2.55 5.06
C SER A 153 -4.40 3.33 5.58
N SER A 154 -5.50 2.63 5.79
CA SER A 154 -6.57 3.11 6.69
C SER A 154 -6.06 3.16 8.13
N SER A 155 -6.72 3.95 8.99
CA SER A 155 -6.42 3.97 10.42
C SER A 155 -6.82 2.65 11.11
N PHE A 156 -6.06 2.25 12.12
CA PHE A 156 -6.31 1.05 12.90
C PHE A 156 -5.83 1.26 14.36
N THR A 157 -6.39 0.50 15.30
CA THR A 157 -6.17 0.71 16.74
C THR A 157 -5.14 -0.23 17.34
N ASN A 158 -5.03 -1.43 16.79
CA ASN A 158 -4.23 -2.50 17.39
C ASN A 158 -2.94 -2.75 16.59
N LEU A 159 -1.80 -2.39 17.15
CA LEU A 159 -0.49 -2.55 16.50
C LEU A 159 -0.14 -4.01 16.13
N TYR A 160 -0.80 -4.99 16.75
CA TYR A 160 -0.65 -6.38 16.35
C TYR A 160 -1.30 -6.70 14.99
N ASP A 161 -2.18 -5.82 14.50
CA ASP A 161 -2.78 -5.90 13.17
C ASP A 161 -1.97 -5.12 12.10
N GLY A 162 -0.75 -4.68 12.45
CA GLY A 162 0.13 -3.90 11.58
C GLY A 162 0.46 -4.57 10.24
N ASN A 163 0.39 -5.92 10.17
CA ASN A 163 0.53 -6.65 8.91
C ASN A 163 -0.60 -6.32 7.90
N HIS A 164 -1.83 -6.11 8.38
CA HIS A 164 -2.95 -5.70 7.53
C HIS A 164 -2.78 -4.25 7.06
N ALA A 165 -2.30 -3.37 7.95
CA ALA A 165 -2.00 -1.98 7.59
C ALA A 165 -0.85 -1.89 6.58
N TRP A 166 0.20 -2.70 6.75
CA TRP A 166 1.28 -2.83 5.77
C TRP A 166 0.78 -3.32 4.41
N PHE A 167 -0.10 -4.33 4.41
CA PHE A 167 -0.76 -4.79 3.18
C PHE A 167 -1.53 -3.66 2.50
N GLN A 168 -2.32 -2.89 3.25
CA GLN A 168 -3.09 -1.76 2.72
C GLN A 168 -2.19 -0.67 2.12
N ALA A 169 -1.13 -0.27 2.83
CA ALA A 169 -0.18 0.72 2.34
C ALA A 169 0.54 0.23 1.08
N SER A 170 0.93 -1.04 1.04
CA SER A 170 1.55 -1.67 -0.13
C SER A 170 0.60 -1.73 -1.33
N ALA A 171 -0.67 -2.08 -1.11
CA ALA A 171 -1.69 -2.12 -2.14
C ALA A 171 -2.01 -0.73 -2.69
N ALA A 172 -2.09 0.29 -1.83
CA ALA A 172 -2.28 1.68 -2.24
C ALA A 172 -1.16 2.14 -3.16
N LEU A 173 0.08 1.91 -2.75
CA LEU A 173 1.26 2.26 -3.54
C LEU A 173 1.28 1.54 -4.90
N GLN A 174 1.05 0.23 -4.91
CA GLN A 174 1.05 -0.57 -6.14
C GLN A 174 -0.05 -0.14 -7.11
N ASN A 175 -1.28 0.07 -6.62
CA ASN A 175 -2.38 0.50 -7.47
C ASN A 175 -2.16 1.93 -7.97
N GLY A 176 -1.70 2.87 -7.11
CA GLY A 176 -1.43 4.24 -7.51
C GLY A 176 -0.38 4.33 -8.62
N LEU A 177 0.72 3.60 -8.50
CA LEU A 177 1.76 3.53 -9.55
C LEU A 177 1.24 2.92 -10.85
N SER A 178 0.33 1.94 -10.78
CA SER A 178 -0.24 1.28 -11.97
C SER A 178 -1.24 2.16 -12.72
N HIS A 179 -1.88 3.12 -12.05
CA HIS A 179 -2.89 3.99 -12.65
C HIS A 179 -2.31 5.27 -13.27
N GLU A 180 -0.98 5.41 -13.34
CA GLU A 180 -0.29 6.62 -13.87
C GLU A 180 -0.81 7.92 -13.23
N ASP A 181 -1.25 7.83 -11.97
CA ASP A 181 -1.65 9.01 -11.20
C ASP A 181 -0.40 9.82 -10.88
N ASN A 182 -0.39 11.09 -11.23
CA ASN A 182 0.72 12.00 -10.95
C ASN A 182 0.88 12.35 -9.46
N SER A 183 0.14 11.68 -8.58
CA SER A 183 0.27 11.80 -7.14
C SER A 183 1.51 11.06 -6.65
N ILE A 184 2.09 11.53 -5.56
CA ILE A 184 3.16 10.84 -4.83
C ILE A 184 2.67 10.25 -3.50
N VAL A 185 1.40 10.49 -3.15
CA VAL A 185 0.74 9.94 -1.96
C VAL A 185 -0.52 9.21 -2.38
N PHE A 186 -0.59 7.93 -2.07
CA PHE A 186 -1.69 7.05 -2.46
C PHE A 186 -2.39 6.51 -1.21
N TYR A 187 -3.68 6.83 -1.04
CA TYR A 187 -4.47 6.33 0.09
C TYR A 187 -5.20 5.06 -0.26
N PHE A 188 -5.14 4.05 0.61
CA PHE A 188 -5.77 2.75 0.35
C PHE A 188 -7.28 2.85 0.05
N GLN A 189 -7.98 3.80 0.68
CA GLN A 189 -9.42 3.98 0.47
C GLN A 189 -9.76 4.33 -0.99
N ASP A 190 -8.87 5.04 -1.70
CA ASP A 190 -9.07 5.42 -3.09
C ASP A 190 -8.92 4.22 -4.05
N TYR A 191 -8.18 3.22 -3.62
CA TYR A 191 -7.89 1.99 -4.39
C TYR A 191 -8.59 0.75 -3.84
N LEU A 192 -9.59 0.90 -2.96
CA LEU A 192 -10.27 -0.22 -2.33
C LEU A 192 -10.94 -1.14 -3.36
N LEU A 193 -11.68 -0.57 -4.30
CA LEU A 193 -12.35 -1.36 -5.34
C LEU A 193 -11.38 -2.05 -6.29
N PRO A 194 -10.38 -1.38 -6.91
CA PRO A 194 -9.34 -2.04 -7.69
C PRO A 194 -8.65 -3.16 -6.92
N GLN A 195 -8.30 -2.94 -5.66
CA GLN A 195 -7.65 -3.96 -4.82
C GLN A 195 -8.54 -5.17 -4.57
N LEU A 196 -9.84 -4.98 -4.30
CA LEU A 196 -10.79 -6.07 -4.13
C LEU A 196 -10.95 -6.88 -5.42
N LEU A 197 -11.05 -6.20 -6.58
CA LEU A 197 -11.15 -6.85 -7.88
C LEU A 197 -9.89 -7.67 -8.19
N ASN A 198 -8.72 -7.11 -8.00
CA ASN A 198 -7.45 -7.82 -8.19
C ASN A 198 -7.33 -9.04 -7.27
N SER A 199 -7.74 -8.91 -6.00
CA SER A 199 -7.75 -10.02 -5.04
C SER A 199 -8.75 -11.11 -5.43
N ALA A 200 -9.95 -10.74 -5.87
CA ALA A 200 -10.97 -11.69 -6.32
C ALA A 200 -10.53 -12.49 -7.54
N LEU A 201 -9.80 -11.87 -8.45
CA LEU A 201 -9.27 -12.54 -9.64
C LEU A 201 -7.98 -13.33 -9.36
N ALA A 202 -7.36 -13.17 -8.20
CA ALA A 202 -6.09 -13.81 -7.84
C ALA A 202 -5.00 -13.63 -8.93
N GLY A 203 -4.92 -12.44 -9.52
CA GLY A 203 -3.97 -12.11 -10.59
C GLY A 203 -4.27 -12.74 -11.95
N ARG A 204 -5.42 -13.40 -12.11
CA ARG A 204 -5.83 -14.01 -13.39
C ARG A 204 -6.53 -12.98 -14.27
N PRO A 205 -6.43 -13.11 -15.60
CA PRO A 205 -7.21 -12.29 -16.52
C PRO A 205 -8.72 -12.48 -16.33
N SER A 206 -9.49 -11.42 -16.42
CA SER A 206 -10.96 -11.43 -16.23
C SER A 206 -11.70 -12.42 -17.12
N TRP A 207 -11.19 -12.67 -18.34
CA TRP A 207 -11.80 -13.61 -19.29
C TRP A 207 -11.83 -15.06 -18.80
N VAL A 208 -10.99 -15.44 -17.83
CA VAL A 208 -11.02 -16.77 -17.20
C VAL A 208 -12.36 -17.03 -16.49
N TYR A 209 -12.99 -15.96 -16.05
CA TYR A 209 -14.28 -16.00 -15.33
C TYR A 209 -15.49 -15.76 -16.23
N TYR A 210 -15.29 -15.66 -17.55
CA TYR A 210 -16.39 -15.44 -18.49
C TYR A 210 -17.33 -16.65 -18.53
N THR A 211 -18.60 -16.38 -18.26
CA THR A 211 -19.68 -17.33 -18.54
C THR A 211 -19.84 -17.53 -20.05
N GLU A 212 -20.48 -18.60 -20.46
CA GLU A 212 -20.77 -18.85 -21.89
C GLU A 212 -21.60 -17.70 -22.51
N GLY A 213 -22.46 -17.06 -21.71
CA GLY A 213 -23.21 -15.87 -22.13
C GLY A 213 -22.31 -14.67 -22.40
N LEU A 214 -21.34 -14.38 -21.52
CA LEU A 214 -20.36 -13.31 -21.74
C LEU A 214 -19.47 -13.59 -22.96
N LYS A 215 -19.06 -14.84 -23.17
CA LYS A 215 -18.30 -15.22 -24.37
C LYS A 215 -19.08 -14.95 -25.66
N ARG A 216 -20.40 -15.26 -25.65
CA ARG A 216 -21.28 -14.95 -26.80
C ARG A 216 -21.40 -13.44 -27.04
N LEU A 217 -21.57 -12.65 -26.02
CA LEU A 217 -21.61 -11.18 -26.12
C LEU A 217 -20.29 -10.62 -26.66
N LYS A 218 -19.15 -11.11 -26.19
CA LYS A 218 -17.84 -10.69 -26.67
C LYS A 218 -17.67 -11.02 -28.14
N LYS A 219 -18.02 -12.23 -28.56
CA LYS A 219 -17.95 -12.66 -29.96
C LYS A 219 -18.86 -11.81 -30.86
N HIS A 220 -20.02 -11.41 -30.35
CA HIS A 220 -20.92 -10.49 -31.08
C HIS A 220 -20.23 -9.13 -31.25
N ASP A 221 -19.67 -8.57 -30.17
CA ASP A 221 -19.03 -7.25 -30.19
C ASP A 221 -17.79 -7.21 -31.10
N ASP A 222 -17.04 -8.32 -31.22
CA ASP A 222 -15.90 -8.44 -32.15
C ASP A 222 -16.30 -8.33 -33.62
N SER A 223 -17.59 -8.58 -33.97
CA SER A 223 -18.13 -8.55 -35.34
C SER A 223 -19.16 -7.44 -35.56
N SER A 224 -19.51 -6.66 -34.58
CA SER A 224 -20.57 -5.65 -34.59
C SER A 224 -20.06 -4.26 -34.32
N GLN A 225 -20.68 -3.24 -34.92
CA GLN A 225 -20.42 -1.84 -34.56
C GLN A 225 -21.09 -1.43 -33.22
N VAL A 226 -22.01 -2.26 -32.71
CA VAL A 226 -22.74 -2.01 -31.49
C VAL A 226 -22.17 -2.92 -30.38
N SER A 227 -21.56 -2.33 -29.39
CA SER A 227 -21.05 -3.08 -28.24
C SER A 227 -22.16 -3.36 -27.21
N TYR A 228 -22.52 -4.63 -27.09
CA TYR A 228 -23.44 -5.12 -26.09
C TYR A 228 -22.79 -5.23 -24.70
N LEU A 229 -21.50 -5.55 -24.64
CA LEU A 229 -20.74 -5.52 -23.39
C LEU A 229 -20.69 -4.12 -22.80
N HIS A 230 -20.47 -3.10 -23.61
CA HIS A 230 -20.52 -1.72 -23.16
C HIS A 230 -21.92 -1.33 -22.67
N THR A 231 -22.96 -1.69 -23.41
CA THR A 231 -24.36 -1.43 -23.02
C THR A 231 -24.69 -2.12 -21.70
N LEU A 232 -24.31 -3.39 -21.52
CA LEU A 232 -24.52 -4.15 -20.30
C LEU A 232 -23.81 -3.50 -19.11
N ARG A 233 -22.55 -3.11 -19.27
CA ARG A 233 -21.78 -2.44 -18.22
C ARG A 233 -22.46 -1.15 -17.77
N VAL A 234 -22.79 -0.26 -18.71
CA VAL A 234 -23.46 1.01 -18.36
C VAL A 234 -24.80 0.76 -17.69
N TYR A 235 -25.51 -0.31 -18.06
CA TYR A 235 -26.78 -0.70 -17.42
C TYR A 235 -26.56 -1.15 -15.97
N LEU A 236 -25.55 -1.97 -15.71
CA LEU A 236 -25.15 -2.40 -14.35
C LEU A 236 -24.70 -1.20 -13.51
N ASP A 237 -23.85 -0.32 -14.06
CA ASP A 237 -23.35 0.88 -13.38
C ASP A 237 -24.45 1.90 -13.02
N ASN A 238 -25.57 1.89 -13.78
CA ASN A 238 -26.75 2.69 -13.50
C ASN A 238 -27.81 1.94 -12.65
N ASN A 239 -27.40 0.92 -11.90
CA ASN A 239 -28.29 0.12 -11.05
C ASN A 239 -29.52 -0.41 -11.79
N LEU A 240 -29.34 -0.94 -12.98
CA LEU A 240 -30.38 -1.50 -13.84
C LEU A 240 -31.49 -0.50 -14.24
N SER A 241 -31.18 0.79 -14.18
CA SER A 241 -32.14 1.85 -14.54
C SER A 241 -32.15 2.09 -16.05
N VAL A 242 -33.19 1.66 -16.74
CA VAL A 242 -33.37 1.89 -18.18
C VAL A 242 -33.27 3.39 -18.53
N THR A 243 -33.90 4.25 -17.74
CA THR A 243 -33.94 5.69 -18.00
C THR A 243 -32.54 6.32 -17.90
N LYS A 244 -31.80 6.03 -16.81
CA LYS A 244 -30.44 6.54 -16.60
C LYS A 244 -29.49 6.00 -17.66
N THR A 245 -29.59 4.72 -17.98
CA THR A 245 -28.74 4.06 -18.99
C THR A 245 -28.99 4.60 -20.39
N ALA A 246 -30.27 4.82 -20.78
CA ALA A 246 -30.60 5.41 -22.07
C ALA A 246 -30.03 6.82 -22.21
N ALA A 247 -30.13 7.63 -21.16
CA ALA A 247 -29.53 8.96 -21.13
C ALA A 247 -28.00 8.89 -21.22
N ALA A 248 -27.33 8.00 -20.46
CA ALA A 248 -25.88 7.84 -20.44
C ALA A 248 -25.31 7.36 -21.80
N LEU A 249 -26.09 6.56 -22.55
CA LEU A 249 -25.69 6.04 -23.86
C LEU A 249 -26.20 6.90 -25.04
N TYR A 250 -26.91 8.01 -24.75
CA TYR A 250 -27.57 8.85 -25.77
C TYR A 250 -28.51 8.07 -26.68
N LEU A 251 -29.26 7.10 -26.11
CA LEU A 251 -30.19 6.24 -26.83
C LEU A 251 -31.65 6.58 -26.47
N HIS A 252 -32.54 6.31 -27.43
CA HIS A 252 -33.97 6.27 -27.08
C HIS A 252 -34.26 5.05 -26.21
N ARG A 253 -35.24 5.17 -25.30
CA ARG A 253 -35.61 4.11 -24.36
C ARG A 253 -35.97 2.78 -25.05
N SER A 254 -36.71 2.84 -26.18
CA SER A 254 -37.07 1.64 -26.94
C SER A 254 -35.84 0.92 -27.49
N THR A 255 -34.90 1.66 -28.08
CA THR A 255 -33.64 1.10 -28.61
C THR A 255 -32.82 0.42 -27.53
N LEU A 256 -32.79 1.01 -26.31
CA LEU A 256 -32.09 0.36 -25.18
C LEU A 256 -32.81 -0.92 -24.74
N LEU A 257 -34.15 -0.92 -24.67
CA LEU A 257 -34.92 -2.12 -24.30
C LEU A 257 -34.69 -3.25 -25.31
N ASP A 258 -34.66 -2.94 -26.61
CA ASP A 258 -34.36 -3.91 -27.66
C ASP A 258 -32.94 -4.50 -27.48
N ARG A 259 -31.93 -3.64 -27.22
CA ARG A 259 -30.57 -4.11 -26.92
C ARG A 259 -30.51 -4.99 -25.68
N LEU A 260 -31.18 -4.60 -24.58
CA LEU A 260 -31.21 -5.39 -23.36
C LEU A 260 -31.91 -6.73 -23.55
N SER A 261 -32.95 -6.80 -24.37
CA SER A 261 -33.59 -8.05 -24.75
C SER A 261 -32.60 -9.00 -25.45
N HIS A 262 -31.85 -8.51 -26.43
CA HIS A 262 -30.81 -9.31 -27.12
C HIS A 262 -29.68 -9.72 -26.18
N ILE A 263 -29.23 -8.81 -25.30
CA ILE A 263 -28.21 -9.10 -24.30
C ILE A 263 -28.68 -10.22 -23.37
N THR A 264 -29.89 -10.13 -22.81
CA THR A 264 -30.46 -11.14 -21.92
C THR A 264 -30.60 -12.49 -22.60
N ALA A 265 -31.03 -12.51 -23.86
CA ALA A 265 -31.12 -13.75 -24.66
C ALA A 265 -29.72 -14.39 -24.87
N MET A 266 -28.67 -13.59 -25.11
CA MET A 266 -27.30 -14.09 -25.29
C MET A 266 -26.70 -14.56 -23.95
N LEU A 267 -26.97 -13.85 -22.84
CA LEU A 267 -26.54 -14.26 -21.51
C LEU A 267 -27.16 -15.60 -21.11
N GLY A 268 -28.41 -15.85 -21.50
CA GLY A 268 -29.15 -17.06 -21.14
C GLY A 268 -29.53 -17.08 -19.65
N SER A 269 -29.53 -15.92 -18.98
CA SER A 269 -29.86 -15.75 -17.58
C SER A 269 -30.55 -14.40 -17.34
N ASP A 270 -31.41 -14.35 -16.32
CA ASP A 270 -32.18 -13.15 -16.00
C ASP A 270 -31.30 -12.11 -15.27
N LEU A 271 -31.30 -10.88 -15.76
CA LEU A 271 -30.69 -9.71 -15.12
C LEU A 271 -31.50 -9.22 -13.90
N ARG A 272 -32.50 -9.95 -13.44
CA ARG A 272 -33.19 -9.74 -12.18
C ARG A 272 -32.55 -10.47 -11.00
N ASP A 273 -31.66 -11.42 -11.28
CA ASP A 273 -30.88 -12.09 -10.25
C ASP A 273 -29.77 -11.15 -9.76
N PRO A 274 -29.80 -10.70 -8.48
CA PRO A 274 -28.81 -9.78 -7.96
C PRO A 274 -27.40 -10.36 -7.94
N ASP A 275 -27.24 -11.65 -7.61
CA ASP A 275 -25.94 -12.30 -7.53
C ASP A 275 -25.32 -12.46 -8.91
N TYR A 276 -26.15 -12.75 -9.91
CA TYR A 276 -25.69 -12.80 -11.30
C TYR A 276 -25.27 -11.42 -11.81
N CYS A 277 -26.06 -10.37 -11.52
CA CYS A 277 -25.71 -8.99 -11.86
C CYS A 277 -24.42 -8.53 -11.16
N LEU A 278 -24.25 -8.85 -9.89
CA LEU A 278 -23.03 -8.55 -9.14
C LEU A 278 -21.81 -9.26 -9.77
N THR A 279 -21.96 -10.54 -10.10
CA THR A 279 -20.90 -11.32 -10.75
C THR A 279 -20.49 -10.71 -12.09
N LEU A 280 -21.46 -10.36 -12.94
CA LEU A 280 -21.19 -9.66 -14.21
C LEU A 280 -20.49 -8.32 -13.98
N GLY A 281 -20.96 -7.55 -12.99
CA GLY A 281 -20.38 -6.25 -12.63
C GLY A 281 -18.92 -6.37 -12.19
N ILE A 282 -18.58 -7.36 -11.37
CA ILE A 282 -17.20 -7.66 -10.93
C ILE A 282 -16.32 -7.99 -12.14
N ILE A 283 -16.76 -8.93 -13.01
CA ILE A 283 -15.98 -9.38 -14.15
C ILE A 283 -15.72 -8.22 -15.12
N LEU A 284 -16.75 -7.46 -15.48
CA LEU A 284 -16.65 -6.36 -16.44
C LEU A 284 -15.84 -5.16 -15.91
N ARG A 285 -15.92 -4.86 -14.61
CA ARG A 285 -15.08 -3.84 -13.98
C ARG A 285 -13.61 -4.27 -13.89
N ALA A 286 -13.37 -5.52 -13.54
CA ALA A 286 -12.03 -6.07 -13.51
C ALA A 286 -11.36 -6.08 -14.90
N GLU A 287 -12.13 -6.30 -15.97
CA GLU A 287 -11.62 -6.18 -17.33
C GLU A 287 -11.15 -4.75 -17.67
N LEU A 288 -11.84 -3.74 -17.15
CA LEU A 288 -11.44 -2.35 -17.34
C LEU A 288 -10.16 -2.01 -16.58
N GLU A 289 -10.05 -2.47 -15.34
CA GLU A 289 -8.83 -2.25 -14.53
C GLU A 289 -7.61 -2.92 -15.16
N GLN A 290 -7.76 -4.10 -15.76
CA GLN A 290 -6.67 -4.82 -16.44
C GLN A 290 -6.25 -4.19 -17.78
N ARG A 291 -7.03 -3.29 -18.35
CA ARG A 291 -6.71 -2.57 -19.59
C ARG A 291 -6.03 -1.22 -19.35
N ARG A 292 -6.04 -0.75 -18.11
CA ARG A 292 -5.36 0.46 -17.68
C ARG A 292 -3.90 0.16 -17.36
#